data_ab1e9de0683df001432d5c26c1517d2d
#
_entry.id   ab1e9de0683df001432d5c26c1517d2d
#
_cell.length_a   1.000
_cell.length_b   1.000
_cell.length_c   1.000
_cell.angle_alpha   90.00
_cell.angle_beta   90.00
_cell.angle_gamma   90.00
#
_symmetry.space_group_name_H-M   'P 1'
#
loop_
_entity.id
_entity.type
_entity.pdbx_description
1 polymer ?
#
loop_
_entity_poly.entity_id
_entity_poly.type
_entity_poly.pdbx_seq_one_letter_code
_entity_poly.pdbx_strand_id
1 'polypeptide(L)'
;LRSIEVRAVDANGFSFLLASLPTGVGLPEAKRVYSQLTLRSEAPVVISFPDADARQRKALVAQGIPFVCPGRQAFLSFMGAAYTERGGARFHNRATKMSPNAQAAAIWGAGQESYHSDDLCRALGISASRASEAVTELVDRGLARRERRERRVIVFSVAVDLLLSEHMAELSSPVSKVIFARRAPQIDCLADAGETALATRSMLAAPGMEQKAVLRSAWRELRDLEVADGELPDNETAMIQVWRYAPVFADSSRIDDISLALSLAAIDDERIQLEVNRMFGKEYPWQEAL
;
A
#
# COMPACT_ATOMS: atom_id res chain seq x y z
N LEU A 1 13.57 7.03 -33.54
CA LEU A 1 13.71 5.64 -33.05
C LEU A 1 14.17 5.72 -31.61
N ARG A 2 13.28 5.32 -30.67
CA ARG A 2 13.66 5.16 -29.26
C ARG A 2 14.73 4.08 -29.21
N SER A 3 15.86 4.32 -28.53
CA SER A 3 16.98 3.39 -28.45
C SER A 3 16.54 2.12 -27.72
N ILE A 4 16.63 0.98 -28.39
CA ILE A 4 16.43 -0.34 -27.83
C ILE A 4 17.76 -0.78 -27.24
N GLU A 5 17.78 -1.07 -25.95
CA GLU A 5 18.96 -1.58 -25.28
C GLU A 5 19.03 -3.09 -25.46
N VAL A 6 20.17 -3.61 -25.92
CA VAL A 6 20.41 -5.03 -26.07
C VAL A 6 21.59 -5.43 -25.19
N ARG A 7 21.38 -6.44 -24.33
CA ARG A 7 22.41 -6.96 -23.42
C ARG A 7 22.56 -8.47 -23.61
N ALA A 8 23.78 -8.97 -23.49
CA ALA A 8 24.02 -10.38 -23.33
C ALA A 8 23.72 -10.79 -21.88
N VAL A 9 23.01 -11.90 -21.71
CA VAL A 9 22.61 -12.43 -20.40
C VAL A 9 22.96 -13.91 -20.37
N ASP A 10 23.57 -14.33 -19.25
CA ASP A 10 23.81 -15.73 -18.93
C ASP A 10 22.92 -16.14 -17.75
N ALA A 11 22.10 -17.16 -17.96
CA ALA A 11 21.21 -17.69 -16.93
C ALA A 11 21.15 -19.22 -17.01
N ASN A 12 21.44 -19.88 -15.91
CA ASN A 12 21.39 -21.37 -15.79
C ASN A 12 22.15 -22.11 -16.92
N GLY A 13 23.29 -21.59 -17.36
CA GLY A 13 24.11 -22.18 -18.41
C GLY A 13 23.63 -21.89 -19.85
N PHE A 14 22.65 -21.02 -20.03
CA PHE A 14 22.19 -20.53 -21.33
C PHE A 14 22.57 -19.08 -21.51
N SER A 15 23.24 -18.78 -22.64
CA SER A 15 23.55 -17.40 -23.05
C SER A 15 22.54 -16.92 -24.09
N PHE A 16 21.98 -15.75 -23.90
CA PHE A 16 21.01 -15.16 -24.83
C PHE A 16 21.11 -13.62 -24.86
N LEU A 17 20.55 -12.99 -25.88
CA LEU A 17 20.40 -11.54 -25.97
C LEU A 17 19.06 -11.09 -25.41
N LEU A 18 19.08 -10.18 -24.45
CA LEU A 18 17.89 -9.52 -23.90
C LEU A 18 17.74 -8.14 -24.53
N ALA A 19 16.68 -7.95 -25.31
CA ALA A 19 16.31 -6.68 -25.91
C ALA A 19 15.22 -5.98 -25.08
N SER A 20 15.57 -4.89 -24.41
CA SER A 20 14.64 -4.12 -23.59
C SER A 20 13.85 -3.12 -24.43
N LEU A 21 12.53 -3.33 -24.50
CA LEU A 21 11.62 -2.42 -25.18
C LEU A 21 11.20 -1.29 -24.23
N PRO A 22 11.15 -0.04 -24.73
CA PRO A 22 10.60 1.06 -23.96
C PRO A 22 9.10 0.90 -23.72
N THR A 23 8.59 1.61 -22.70
CA THR A 23 7.14 1.65 -22.40
C THR A 23 6.34 2.22 -23.57
N GLY A 24 5.12 1.67 -23.77
CA GLY A 24 4.22 2.11 -24.83
C GLY A 24 4.52 1.55 -26.22
N VAL A 25 5.43 0.57 -26.34
CA VAL A 25 5.68 -0.15 -27.60
C VAL A 25 4.54 -1.11 -27.87
N GLY A 26 4.07 -1.16 -29.13
CA GLY A 26 3.02 -2.08 -29.56
C GLY A 26 3.58 -3.46 -29.97
N LEU A 27 2.70 -4.48 -29.98
CA LEU A 27 3.04 -5.84 -30.39
C LEU A 27 3.68 -5.94 -31.79
N PRO A 28 3.24 -5.19 -32.84
CA PRO A 28 3.87 -5.24 -34.15
C PRO A 28 5.35 -4.78 -34.13
N GLU A 29 5.65 -3.78 -33.35
CA GLU A 29 7.01 -3.26 -33.20
C GLU A 29 7.90 -4.23 -32.41
N ALA A 30 7.38 -4.83 -31.34
CA ALA A 30 8.06 -5.87 -30.58
C ALA A 30 8.46 -7.07 -31.47
N LYS A 31 7.56 -7.52 -32.33
CA LYS A 31 7.82 -8.60 -33.30
C LYS A 31 8.87 -8.21 -34.33
N ARG A 32 8.82 -6.99 -34.83
CA ARG A 32 9.82 -6.47 -35.78
C ARG A 32 11.22 -6.44 -35.17
N VAL A 33 11.33 -5.98 -33.91
CA VAL A 33 12.61 -5.96 -33.18
C VAL A 33 13.14 -7.39 -33.01
N TYR A 34 12.29 -8.31 -32.59
CA TYR A 34 12.64 -9.72 -32.45
C TYR A 34 13.20 -10.29 -33.77
N SER A 35 12.47 -10.13 -34.87
CA SER A 35 12.87 -10.65 -36.17
C SER A 35 14.20 -10.05 -36.66
N GLN A 36 14.40 -8.73 -36.46
CA GLN A 36 15.62 -8.06 -36.84
C GLN A 36 16.86 -8.53 -36.05
N LEU A 37 16.70 -8.76 -34.75
CA LEU A 37 17.78 -9.25 -33.89
C LEU A 37 18.09 -10.73 -34.14
N THR A 38 17.08 -11.56 -34.34
CA THR A 38 17.26 -12.99 -34.64
C THR A 38 17.97 -13.21 -35.97
N LEU A 39 17.78 -12.33 -36.97
CA LEU A 39 18.50 -12.39 -38.23
C LEU A 39 19.99 -12.01 -38.12
N ARG A 40 20.38 -11.34 -37.05
CA ARG A 40 21.73 -10.80 -36.82
C ARG A 40 22.53 -11.49 -35.73
N SER A 41 21.92 -12.44 -35.03
CA SER A 41 22.53 -13.12 -33.90
C SER A 41 22.30 -14.62 -33.98
N GLU A 42 23.34 -15.40 -33.71
CA GLU A 42 23.26 -16.84 -33.52
C GLU A 42 22.73 -17.20 -32.12
N ALA A 43 22.86 -16.30 -31.15
CA ALA A 43 22.35 -16.48 -29.81
C ALA A 43 20.82 -16.28 -29.79
N PRO A 44 20.09 -17.03 -28.95
CA PRO A 44 18.65 -16.82 -28.74
C PRO A 44 18.35 -15.37 -28.34
N VAL A 45 17.29 -14.82 -28.90
CA VAL A 45 16.84 -13.45 -28.58
C VAL A 45 15.62 -13.50 -27.67
N VAL A 46 15.63 -12.74 -26.60
CA VAL A 46 14.52 -12.58 -25.66
C VAL A 46 14.11 -11.11 -25.63
N ILE A 47 12.81 -10.85 -25.70
CA ILE A 47 12.28 -9.50 -25.60
C ILE A 47 11.86 -9.20 -24.16
N SER A 48 12.42 -8.18 -23.53
CA SER A 48 11.85 -7.60 -22.32
C SER A 48 10.73 -6.64 -22.71
N PHE A 49 9.47 -7.00 -22.39
CA PHE A 49 8.28 -6.26 -22.77
C PHE A 49 7.43 -5.98 -21.52
N PRO A 50 7.79 -4.97 -20.71
CA PRO A 50 7.20 -4.75 -19.39
C PRO A 50 5.71 -4.45 -19.42
N ASP A 51 5.22 -3.75 -20.44
CA ASP A 51 3.82 -3.30 -20.54
C ASP A 51 2.93 -4.25 -21.34
N ALA A 52 3.43 -5.44 -21.71
CA ALA A 52 2.64 -6.40 -22.50
C ALA A 52 1.34 -6.81 -21.77
N ASP A 53 0.19 -6.55 -22.39
CA ASP A 53 -1.10 -7.01 -21.91
C ASP A 53 -1.29 -8.53 -22.10
N ALA A 54 -2.36 -9.10 -21.52
CA ALA A 54 -2.61 -10.55 -21.58
C ALA A 54 -2.79 -11.05 -23.03
N ARG A 55 -3.39 -10.23 -23.92
CA ARG A 55 -3.61 -10.59 -25.34
C ARG A 55 -2.29 -10.60 -26.10
N GLN A 56 -1.44 -9.61 -25.84
CA GLN A 56 -0.10 -9.50 -26.44
C GLN A 56 0.80 -10.65 -26.01
N ARG A 57 0.83 -11.00 -24.71
CA ARG A 57 1.60 -12.15 -24.19
C ARG A 57 1.12 -13.47 -24.80
N LYS A 58 -0.20 -13.69 -24.88
CA LYS A 58 -0.77 -14.87 -25.51
C LYS A 58 -0.37 -14.99 -27.00
N ALA A 59 -0.33 -13.87 -27.71
CA ALA A 59 0.09 -13.83 -29.11
C ALA A 59 1.59 -14.11 -29.28
N LEU A 60 2.45 -13.68 -28.35
CA LEU A 60 3.89 -14.02 -28.36
C LEU A 60 4.13 -15.50 -28.10
N VAL A 61 3.45 -16.08 -27.09
CA VAL A 61 3.51 -17.54 -26.80
C VAL A 61 3.07 -18.35 -28.02
N ALA A 62 1.94 -17.98 -28.64
CA ALA A 62 1.41 -18.70 -29.82
C ALA A 62 2.36 -18.69 -31.02
N GLN A 63 3.26 -17.69 -31.10
CA GLN A 63 4.25 -17.57 -32.17
C GLN A 63 5.64 -18.07 -31.75
N GLY A 64 5.78 -18.64 -30.57
CA GLY A 64 7.07 -19.16 -30.07
C GLY A 64 8.11 -18.07 -29.82
N ILE A 65 7.73 -16.79 -29.71
CA ILE A 65 8.63 -15.69 -29.49
C ILE A 65 9.01 -15.61 -28.01
N PRO A 66 10.30 -15.79 -27.64
CA PRO A 66 10.74 -15.70 -26.25
C PRO A 66 10.61 -14.27 -25.72
N PHE A 67 10.01 -14.15 -24.54
CA PHE A 67 9.87 -12.83 -23.89
C PHE A 67 9.90 -12.93 -22.36
N VAL A 68 10.21 -11.80 -21.75
CA VAL A 68 10.06 -11.56 -20.31
C VAL A 68 9.18 -10.33 -20.11
N CYS A 69 8.07 -10.51 -19.41
CA CYS A 69 7.25 -9.42 -18.88
C CYS A 69 7.48 -9.42 -17.37
N PRO A 70 8.34 -8.52 -16.85
CA PRO A 70 8.74 -8.53 -15.45
C PRO A 70 7.53 -8.56 -14.51
N GLY A 71 7.57 -9.47 -13.51
CA GLY A 71 6.48 -9.65 -12.56
C GLY A 71 5.17 -10.20 -13.11
N ARG A 72 5.16 -10.75 -14.33
CA ARG A 72 3.93 -11.30 -14.93
C ARG A 72 4.14 -12.63 -15.61
N GLN A 73 5.09 -12.71 -16.54
CA GLN A 73 5.30 -13.93 -17.34
C GLN A 73 6.68 -13.91 -17.98
N ALA A 74 7.35 -15.06 -17.96
CA ALA A 74 8.49 -15.34 -18.82
C ALA A 74 8.19 -16.57 -19.68
N PHE A 75 8.49 -16.46 -20.97
CA PHE A 75 8.42 -17.56 -21.91
C PHE A 75 9.77 -17.68 -22.62
N LEU A 76 10.54 -18.69 -22.25
CA LEU A 76 11.90 -18.95 -22.74
C LEU A 76 11.91 -20.31 -23.42
N SER A 77 11.38 -20.37 -24.64
CA SER A 77 11.15 -21.60 -25.37
C SER A 77 12.43 -22.42 -25.61
N PHE A 78 13.56 -21.75 -25.79
CA PHE A 78 14.87 -22.40 -26.00
C PHE A 78 15.42 -23.08 -24.73
N MET A 79 14.91 -22.72 -23.54
CA MET A 79 15.24 -23.35 -22.25
C MET A 79 14.19 -24.40 -21.84
N GLY A 80 13.16 -24.65 -22.66
CA GLY A 80 12.01 -25.48 -22.27
C GLY A 80 11.22 -24.93 -21.10
N ALA A 81 11.39 -23.63 -20.77
CA ALA A 81 10.83 -23.00 -19.60
C ALA A 81 9.71 -22.01 -19.97
N ALA A 82 8.55 -22.17 -19.34
CA ALA A 82 7.46 -21.21 -19.37
C ALA A 82 7.03 -20.94 -17.93
N TYR A 83 7.38 -19.78 -17.44
CA TYR A 83 6.95 -19.32 -16.12
C TYR A 83 5.78 -18.36 -16.29
N THR A 84 4.63 -18.74 -15.74
CA THR A 84 3.47 -17.85 -15.61
C THR A 84 3.18 -17.68 -14.13
N GLU A 85 3.34 -16.50 -13.64
CA GLU A 85 2.82 -16.18 -12.30
C GLU A 85 1.29 -16.27 -12.34
N ARG A 86 0.74 -17.27 -11.64
CA ARG A 86 -0.68 -17.35 -11.36
C ARG A 86 -1.00 -16.40 -10.20
N GLY A 87 -1.41 -15.23 -10.54
CA GLY A 87 -1.66 -14.11 -9.66
C GLY A 87 -0.66 -13.00 -10.03
N GLY A 88 -1.10 -12.08 -10.86
CA GLY A 88 -0.24 -10.99 -11.31
C GLY A 88 0.21 -10.16 -10.12
N ALA A 89 1.42 -10.40 -9.65
CA ALA A 89 2.11 -9.43 -8.85
C ALA A 89 2.17 -8.16 -9.70
N ARG A 90 1.30 -7.21 -9.41
CA ARG A 90 1.51 -5.84 -9.83
C ARG A 90 2.78 -5.44 -9.10
N PHE A 91 3.89 -5.23 -9.81
CA PHE A 91 5.00 -4.50 -9.22
C PHE A 91 4.45 -3.11 -8.88
N HIS A 92 3.97 -2.96 -7.68
CA HIS A 92 3.83 -1.64 -7.10
C HIS A 92 5.25 -1.11 -7.01
N ASN A 93 5.51 -0.03 -7.76
CA ASN A 93 6.71 0.73 -7.54
C ASN A 93 6.75 1.03 -6.03
N ARG A 94 7.78 0.54 -5.32
CA ARG A 94 7.94 0.73 -3.86
C ARG A 94 7.81 2.20 -3.43
N ALA A 95 7.94 3.13 -4.38
CA ALA A 95 7.71 4.56 -4.19
C ALA A 95 6.23 4.99 -4.16
N THR A 96 5.26 4.09 -4.46
CA THR A 96 3.84 4.46 -4.42
C THR A 96 3.23 4.18 -3.06
N LYS A 97 2.56 5.17 -2.49
CA LYS A 97 1.82 5.04 -1.22
C LYS A 97 0.77 3.92 -1.33
N MET A 98 0.53 3.24 -0.22
CA MET A 98 -0.51 2.20 -0.13
C MET A 98 -1.90 2.80 -0.30
N SER A 99 -2.84 1.99 -0.81
CA SER A 99 -4.25 2.35 -0.73
C SER A 99 -4.70 2.40 0.74
N PRO A 100 -5.69 3.23 1.11
CA PRO A 100 -6.14 3.34 2.50
C PRO A 100 -6.54 2.01 3.14
N ASN A 101 -7.22 1.14 2.38
CA ASN A 101 -7.61 -0.17 2.89
C ASN A 101 -6.42 -1.12 3.03
N ALA A 102 -5.44 -1.07 2.13
CA ALA A 102 -4.22 -1.87 2.24
C ALA A 102 -3.37 -1.43 3.43
N GLN A 103 -3.24 -0.11 3.65
CA GLN A 103 -2.53 0.42 4.82
C GLN A 103 -3.21 0.00 6.13
N ALA A 104 -4.53 0.16 6.25
CA ALA A 104 -5.28 -0.29 7.42
C ALA A 104 -5.12 -1.82 7.65
N ALA A 105 -5.15 -2.61 6.57
CA ALA A 105 -4.94 -4.05 6.62
C ALA A 105 -3.51 -4.42 7.03
N ALA A 106 -2.48 -3.68 6.57
CA ALA A 106 -1.10 -3.87 6.98
C ALA A 106 -0.92 -3.59 8.48
N ILE A 107 -1.44 -2.47 8.96
CA ILE A 107 -1.34 -2.05 10.35
C ILE A 107 -2.06 -3.05 11.28
N TRP A 108 -3.30 -3.39 10.97
CA TRP A 108 -4.05 -4.34 11.77
C TRP A 108 -3.44 -5.74 11.72
N GLY A 109 -3.07 -6.20 10.52
CA GLY A 109 -2.50 -7.52 10.29
C GLY A 109 -1.12 -7.72 10.89
N ALA A 110 -0.31 -6.67 11.03
CA ALA A 110 1.02 -6.74 11.64
C ALA A 110 0.97 -7.10 13.14
N GLY A 111 -0.16 -6.87 13.81
CA GLY A 111 -0.43 -7.30 15.18
C GLY A 111 -1.01 -8.72 15.31
N GLN A 112 -1.24 -9.42 14.18
CA GLN A 112 -1.85 -10.75 14.15
C GLN A 112 -0.80 -11.81 13.76
N GLU A 113 -0.85 -12.99 14.39
CA GLU A 113 -0.03 -14.13 13.95
C GLU A 113 -0.47 -14.60 12.55
N SER A 114 -1.77 -14.71 12.36
CA SER A 114 -2.42 -15.01 11.08
C SER A 114 -3.90 -14.68 11.14
N TYR A 115 -4.55 -14.47 9.99
CA TYR A 115 -5.96 -14.13 9.93
C TYR A 115 -6.63 -14.61 8.64
N HIS A 116 -7.95 -14.64 8.63
CA HIS A 116 -8.76 -14.85 7.44
C HIS A 116 -9.30 -13.51 6.89
N SER A 117 -9.68 -13.49 5.63
CA SER A 117 -10.29 -12.29 5.02
C SER A 117 -11.55 -11.80 5.75
N ASP A 118 -12.33 -12.71 6.35
CA ASP A 118 -13.52 -12.37 7.12
C ASP A 118 -13.20 -11.65 8.43
N ASP A 119 -12.05 -11.97 9.04
CA ASP A 119 -11.57 -11.28 10.24
C ASP A 119 -11.21 -9.83 9.90
N LEU A 120 -10.52 -9.64 8.74
CA LEU A 120 -10.20 -8.33 8.23
C LEU A 120 -11.46 -7.50 7.88
N CYS A 121 -12.48 -8.13 7.26
CA CYS A 121 -13.76 -7.46 6.99
C CYS A 121 -14.39 -6.93 8.28
N ARG A 122 -14.41 -7.75 9.34
CA ARG A 122 -14.97 -7.37 10.65
C ARG A 122 -14.15 -6.26 11.31
N ALA A 123 -12.85 -6.43 11.37
CA ALA A 123 -11.95 -5.49 12.05
C ALA A 123 -11.98 -4.09 11.41
N LEU A 124 -11.98 -4.01 10.08
CA LEU A 124 -11.92 -2.75 9.35
C LEU A 124 -13.29 -2.19 8.92
N GLY A 125 -14.38 -2.95 9.12
CA GLY A 125 -15.70 -2.54 8.64
C GLY A 125 -15.81 -2.40 7.12
N ILE A 126 -15.08 -3.24 6.34
CA ILE A 126 -15.04 -3.17 4.88
C ILE A 126 -15.66 -4.43 4.24
N SER A 127 -16.07 -4.29 2.97
CA SER A 127 -16.63 -5.43 2.23
C SER A 127 -15.56 -6.48 1.90
N ALA A 128 -15.99 -7.72 1.64
CA ALA A 128 -15.12 -8.83 1.25
C ALA A 128 -14.28 -8.51 -0.02
N SER A 129 -14.86 -7.77 -0.99
CA SER A 129 -14.11 -7.32 -2.17
C SER A 129 -12.95 -6.41 -1.78
N ARG A 130 -13.21 -5.39 -0.95
CA ARG A 130 -12.17 -4.45 -0.48
C ARG A 130 -11.10 -5.14 0.37
N ALA A 131 -11.50 -6.09 1.21
CA ALA A 131 -10.56 -6.89 1.99
C ALA A 131 -9.66 -7.74 1.07
N SER A 132 -10.25 -8.39 0.05
CA SER A 132 -9.49 -9.17 -0.93
C SER A 132 -8.53 -8.32 -1.76
N GLU A 133 -8.95 -7.12 -2.18
CA GLU A 133 -8.11 -6.15 -2.89
C GLU A 133 -6.94 -5.67 -2.01
N ALA A 134 -7.23 -5.31 -0.75
CA ALA A 134 -6.22 -4.91 0.22
C ALA A 134 -5.16 -6.00 0.45
N VAL A 135 -5.60 -7.23 0.73
CA VAL A 135 -4.67 -8.37 0.90
C VAL A 135 -3.89 -8.67 -0.39
N THR A 136 -4.50 -8.49 -1.56
CA THR A 136 -3.79 -8.65 -2.84
C THR A 136 -2.69 -7.61 -2.99
N GLU A 137 -2.99 -6.35 -2.68
CA GLU A 137 -2.00 -5.28 -2.69
C GLU A 137 -0.84 -5.57 -1.72
N LEU A 138 -1.13 -6.05 -0.49
CA LEU A 138 -0.10 -6.41 0.48
C LEU A 138 0.80 -7.56 0.02
N VAL A 139 0.21 -8.58 -0.62
CA VAL A 139 0.98 -9.70 -1.19
C VAL A 139 1.86 -9.22 -2.34
N ASP A 140 1.34 -8.36 -3.21
CA ASP A 140 2.09 -7.79 -4.34
C ASP A 140 3.26 -6.90 -3.87
N ARG A 141 3.15 -6.29 -2.69
CA ARG A 141 4.22 -5.51 -2.04
C ARG A 141 5.20 -6.35 -1.21
N GLY A 142 4.91 -7.63 -1.00
CA GLY A 142 5.70 -8.50 -0.14
C GLY A 142 5.43 -8.33 1.35
N LEU A 143 4.38 -7.57 1.72
CA LEU A 143 3.96 -7.30 3.10
C LEU A 143 3.06 -8.38 3.70
N ALA A 144 2.56 -9.29 2.86
CA ALA A 144 1.79 -10.44 3.30
C ALA A 144 2.05 -11.65 2.39
N ARG A 145 1.77 -12.84 2.92
CA ARG A 145 1.70 -14.06 2.13
C ARG A 145 0.37 -14.76 2.36
N ARG A 146 -0.15 -15.43 1.33
CA ARG A 146 -1.35 -16.25 1.40
C ARG A 146 -0.96 -17.72 1.41
N GLU A 147 -1.58 -18.47 2.30
CA GLU A 147 -1.47 -19.93 2.35
C GLU A 147 -2.87 -20.54 2.26
N ARG A 148 -3.07 -21.46 1.35
CA ARG A 148 -4.35 -22.18 1.24
C ARG A 148 -4.26 -23.45 2.07
N ARG A 149 -5.06 -23.52 3.14
CA ARG A 149 -5.24 -24.72 3.95
C ARG A 149 -6.66 -25.23 3.77
N GLU A 150 -6.80 -26.44 3.23
CA GLU A 150 -8.09 -27.03 2.89
C GLU A 150 -8.95 -26.11 1.99
N ARG A 151 -10.05 -25.56 2.53
CA ARG A 151 -10.98 -24.67 1.82
C ARG A 151 -10.82 -23.18 2.17
N ARG A 152 -9.90 -22.85 3.09
CA ARG A 152 -9.72 -21.48 3.59
C ARG A 152 -8.38 -20.91 3.17
N VAL A 153 -8.34 -19.60 3.00
CA VAL A 153 -7.11 -18.83 2.77
C VAL A 153 -6.74 -18.17 4.07
N ILE A 154 -5.53 -18.47 4.54
CA ILE A 154 -4.91 -17.83 5.70
C ILE A 154 -3.93 -16.80 5.19
N VAL A 155 -3.93 -15.63 5.81
CA VAL A 155 -3.03 -14.51 5.52
C VAL A 155 -2.06 -14.37 6.67
N PHE A 156 -0.78 -14.18 6.34
CA PHE A 156 0.30 -13.88 7.27
C PHE A 156 0.88 -12.54 6.85
N SER A 157 0.82 -11.55 7.72
CA SER A 157 1.42 -10.24 7.50
C SER A 157 2.84 -10.17 8.05
N VAL A 158 3.60 -9.18 7.62
CA VAL A 158 4.89 -8.85 8.22
C VAL A 158 4.70 -8.31 9.63
N ALA A 159 5.73 -8.44 10.47
CA ALA A 159 5.73 -7.84 11.80
C ALA A 159 5.77 -6.31 11.75
N VAL A 160 5.29 -5.66 12.81
CA VAL A 160 5.26 -4.20 12.95
C VAL A 160 6.63 -3.57 12.70
N ASP A 161 7.70 -4.14 13.29
CA ASP A 161 9.05 -3.59 13.13
C ASP A 161 9.51 -3.57 11.66
N LEU A 162 9.23 -4.63 10.89
CA LEU A 162 9.56 -4.70 9.47
C LEU A 162 8.73 -3.71 8.65
N LEU A 163 7.43 -3.57 8.97
CA LEU A 163 6.56 -2.59 8.32
C LEU A 163 7.09 -1.16 8.50
N LEU A 164 7.50 -0.81 9.71
CA LEU A 164 7.95 0.54 10.03
C LEU A 164 9.40 0.83 9.62
N SER A 165 10.30 -0.18 9.62
CA SER A 165 11.70 0.03 9.25
C SER A 165 11.96 0.02 7.75
N GLU A 166 11.22 -0.78 6.97
CA GLU A 166 11.51 -0.98 5.54
C GLU A 166 10.44 -0.41 4.60
N HIS A 167 9.21 -0.15 5.12
CA HIS A 167 8.07 0.25 4.29
C HIS A 167 7.44 1.58 4.70
N MET A 168 8.12 2.37 5.56
CA MET A 168 7.62 3.67 6.01
C MET A 168 7.25 4.60 4.85
N ALA A 169 8.09 4.67 3.83
CA ALA A 169 7.85 5.49 2.64
C ALA A 169 6.60 5.08 1.84
N GLU A 170 6.06 3.88 2.05
CA GLU A 170 4.83 3.40 1.42
C GLU A 170 3.58 3.76 2.24
N LEU A 171 3.75 4.11 3.52
CA LEU A 171 2.68 4.57 4.40
C LEU A 171 2.35 6.04 4.13
N SER A 172 1.19 6.48 4.59
CA SER A 172 0.77 7.89 4.52
C SER A 172 -0.07 8.25 5.73
N SER A 173 -0.15 9.55 6.04
CA SER A 173 -1.06 10.04 7.08
C SER A 173 -2.49 9.53 6.82
N PRO A 174 -3.17 9.00 7.84
CA PRO A 174 -4.58 8.63 7.71
C PRO A 174 -5.48 9.85 7.51
N VAL A 175 -5.04 11.02 7.93
CA VAL A 175 -5.81 12.25 7.89
C VAL A 175 -5.96 12.76 6.46
N SER A 176 -7.19 12.92 6.00
CA SER A 176 -7.49 13.50 4.68
C SER A 176 -7.77 14.99 4.74
N LYS A 177 -8.37 15.45 5.83
CA LYS A 177 -8.60 16.87 6.14
C LYS A 177 -8.80 17.05 7.65
N VAL A 178 -8.58 18.26 8.11
CA VAL A 178 -8.91 18.73 9.46
C VAL A 178 -10.00 19.78 9.34
N ILE A 179 -10.97 19.72 10.22
CA ILE A 179 -12.09 20.63 10.31
C ILE A 179 -12.41 20.91 11.78
N PHE A 180 -13.23 21.92 12.04
CA PHE A 180 -13.76 22.21 13.37
C PHE A 180 -15.24 21.88 13.40
N ALA A 181 -15.70 21.29 14.51
CA ALA A 181 -17.11 20.97 14.72
C ALA A 181 -17.57 21.45 16.10
N ARG A 182 -18.82 21.87 16.19
CA ARG A 182 -19.46 22.20 17.47
C ARG A 182 -19.59 20.93 18.32
N ARG A 183 -19.30 21.04 19.59
CA ARG A 183 -19.46 19.93 20.54
C ARG A 183 -20.93 19.47 20.61
N ALA A 184 -21.10 18.17 20.54
CA ALA A 184 -22.39 17.50 20.62
C ALA A 184 -22.13 16.05 21.05
N PRO A 185 -23.11 15.34 21.60
CA PRO A 185 -22.92 13.95 22.01
C PRO A 185 -22.35 13.04 20.90
N GLN A 186 -22.69 13.31 19.65
CA GLN A 186 -22.18 12.57 18.49
C GLN A 186 -20.68 12.84 18.26
N ILE A 187 -20.18 14.03 18.55
CA ILE A 187 -18.77 14.39 18.46
C ILE A 187 -18.00 13.82 19.66
N ASP A 188 -18.56 13.93 20.86
CA ASP A 188 -17.93 13.45 22.07
C ASP A 188 -17.74 11.91 22.07
N CYS A 189 -18.61 11.18 21.36
CA CYS A 189 -18.49 9.72 21.16
C CYS A 189 -17.41 9.31 20.14
N LEU A 190 -16.82 10.23 19.36
CA LEU A 190 -15.76 9.93 18.42
C LEU A 190 -14.47 9.53 19.15
N ALA A 191 -13.63 8.73 18.47
CA ALA A 191 -12.34 8.34 19.03
C ALA A 191 -11.43 9.55 19.21
N ASP A 192 -10.70 9.61 20.31
CA ASP A 192 -9.64 10.58 20.54
C ASP A 192 -8.56 10.43 19.50
N ALA A 193 -8.04 11.54 18.98
CA ALA A 193 -7.04 11.58 17.92
C ALA A 193 -5.93 12.59 18.22
N GLY A 194 -4.92 12.58 17.40
CA GLY A 194 -3.85 13.57 17.44
C GLY A 194 -3.24 13.71 18.84
N GLU A 195 -3.03 14.94 19.27
CA GLU A 195 -2.45 15.25 20.58
C GLU A 195 -3.33 14.80 21.75
N THR A 196 -4.66 14.82 21.61
CA THR A 196 -5.58 14.32 22.64
C THR A 196 -5.32 12.83 22.90
N ALA A 197 -5.23 12.01 21.85
CA ALA A 197 -4.93 10.59 21.98
C ALA A 197 -3.50 10.35 22.48
N LEU A 198 -2.53 11.16 22.06
CA LEU A 198 -1.15 11.06 22.53
C LEU A 198 -1.03 11.39 24.01
N ALA A 199 -1.72 12.42 24.50
CA ALA A 199 -1.70 12.82 25.92
C ALA A 199 -2.18 11.68 26.85
N THR A 200 -3.09 10.82 26.40
CA THR A 200 -3.53 9.66 27.21
C THR A 200 -2.48 8.55 27.35
N ARG A 201 -1.39 8.61 26.57
CA ARG A 201 -0.34 7.58 26.47
C ARG A 201 1.06 8.10 26.81
N SER A 202 1.15 9.38 27.16
CA SER A 202 2.41 10.08 27.38
C SER A 202 2.33 11.02 28.58
N MET A 203 3.41 11.71 28.87
CA MET A 203 3.48 12.74 29.91
C MET A 203 3.11 14.15 29.38
N LEU A 204 2.67 14.26 28.14
CA LEU A 204 2.22 15.53 27.57
C LEU A 204 0.88 15.95 28.17
N ALA A 205 0.73 17.26 28.39
CA ALA A 205 -0.55 17.84 28.75
C ALA A 205 -1.53 17.69 27.58
N ALA A 206 -2.82 17.49 27.89
CA ALA A 206 -3.86 17.52 26.88
C ALA A 206 -3.88 18.87 26.15
N PRO A 207 -4.14 18.89 24.82
CA PRO A 207 -4.26 20.14 24.09
C PRO A 207 -5.45 20.95 24.57
N GLY A 208 -5.40 22.28 24.38
CA GLY A 208 -6.50 23.18 24.77
C GLY A 208 -7.81 22.93 24.03
N MET A 209 -7.75 22.27 22.87
CA MET A 209 -8.90 21.85 22.07
C MET A 209 -8.81 20.35 21.81
N GLU A 210 -9.88 19.62 22.13
CA GLU A 210 -9.95 18.20 21.90
C GLU A 210 -9.86 17.86 20.40
N GLN A 211 -9.11 16.82 20.10
CA GLN A 211 -8.92 16.29 18.74
C GLN A 211 -9.58 14.92 18.66
N LYS A 212 -10.46 14.76 17.68
CA LYS A 212 -11.23 13.55 17.44
C LYS A 212 -10.99 13.02 16.03
N ALA A 213 -11.17 11.74 15.81
CA ALA A 213 -11.08 11.15 14.48
C ALA A 213 -12.39 10.51 14.04
N VAL A 214 -12.69 10.63 12.76
CA VAL A 214 -13.88 10.05 12.16
C VAL A 214 -13.58 9.56 10.74
N LEU A 215 -14.17 8.42 10.35
CA LEU A 215 -14.11 7.96 8.98
C LEU A 215 -14.86 8.93 8.03
N ARG A 216 -14.30 9.21 6.87
CA ARG A 216 -14.88 10.13 5.89
C ARG A 216 -16.35 9.86 5.54
N SER A 217 -16.77 8.59 5.49
CA SER A 217 -18.17 8.24 5.24
C SER A 217 -19.08 8.62 6.41
N ALA A 218 -18.65 8.39 7.65
CA ALA A 218 -19.42 8.74 8.85
C ALA A 218 -19.49 10.26 9.07
N TRP A 219 -18.43 11.00 8.70
CA TRP A 219 -18.46 12.48 8.78
C TRP A 219 -19.58 13.11 7.95
N ARG A 220 -20.01 12.46 6.87
CA ARG A 220 -21.11 12.99 6.03
C ARG A 220 -22.43 13.14 6.79
N GLU A 221 -22.62 12.32 7.81
CA GLU A 221 -23.81 12.34 8.67
C GLU A 221 -23.73 13.42 9.77
N LEU A 222 -22.54 13.95 10.02
CA LEU A 222 -22.25 14.94 11.05
C LEU A 222 -21.96 16.34 10.51
N ARG A 223 -22.13 16.56 9.21
CA ARG A 223 -21.76 17.82 8.52
C ARG A 223 -22.44 19.06 9.07
N ASP A 224 -23.64 18.93 9.58
CA ASP A 224 -24.42 20.05 10.14
C ASP A 224 -23.77 20.60 11.43
N LEU A 225 -22.81 19.87 12.03
CA LEU A 225 -22.03 20.30 13.18
C LEU A 225 -20.73 21.02 12.76
N GLU A 226 -20.37 21.06 11.48
CA GLU A 226 -19.17 21.75 10.99
C GLU A 226 -19.29 23.26 11.25
N VAL A 227 -18.24 23.85 11.81
CA VAL A 227 -18.16 25.29 12.04
C VAL A 227 -18.03 25.99 10.69
N ALA A 228 -18.81 27.03 10.47
CA ALA A 228 -18.84 27.73 9.18
C ALA A 228 -17.49 28.42 8.86
N ASP A 229 -17.19 28.52 7.57
CA ASP A 229 -16.01 29.24 7.10
C ASP A 229 -16.00 30.69 7.62
N GLY A 230 -14.92 31.06 8.31
CA GLY A 230 -14.75 32.41 8.91
C GLY A 230 -15.23 32.56 10.35
N GLU A 231 -15.90 31.55 10.92
CA GLU A 231 -16.20 31.49 12.36
C GLU A 231 -14.95 30.95 13.08
N LEU A 232 -14.52 31.67 14.16
CA LEU A 232 -13.37 31.24 14.93
C LEU A 232 -13.78 30.13 15.90
N PRO A 233 -12.98 29.04 15.98
CA PRO A 233 -13.19 28.00 16.96
C PRO A 233 -13.11 28.57 18.39
N ASP A 234 -13.99 28.09 19.25
CA ASP A 234 -14.07 28.46 20.67
C ASP A 234 -13.97 27.22 21.58
N ASN A 235 -14.24 27.38 22.86
CA ASN A 235 -14.19 26.30 23.84
C ASN A 235 -15.31 25.25 23.67
N GLU A 236 -16.32 25.54 22.83
CA GLU A 236 -17.41 24.64 22.49
C GLU A 236 -17.17 23.92 21.17
N THR A 237 -15.95 23.99 20.64
CA THR A 237 -15.55 23.32 19.41
C THR A 237 -14.53 22.22 19.66
N ALA A 238 -14.52 21.23 18.79
CA ALA A 238 -13.50 20.18 18.73
C ALA A 238 -12.84 20.17 17.34
N MET A 239 -11.57 19.83 17.28
CA MET A 239 -10.85 19.60 16.04
C MET A 239 -11.13 18.17 15.55
N ILE A 240 -11.63 18.02 14.34
CA ILE A 240 -12.00 16.73 13.76
C ILE A 240 -11.01 16.36 12.64
N GLN A 241 -10.30 15.28 12.83
CA GLN A 241 -9.50 14.63 11.78
C GLN A 241 -10.40 13.68 10.99
N VAL A 242 -10.66 14.00 9.72
CA VAL A 242 -11.40 13.11 8.81
C VAL A 242 -10.42 12.12 8.19
N TRP A 243 -10.58 10.85 8.52
CA TRP A 243 -9.66 9.80 8.14
C TRP A 243 -10.08 9.07 6.86
N ARG A 244 -9.09 8.51 6.17
CA ARG A 244 -9.25 7.74 4.91
C ARG A 244 -9.72 6.31 5.15
N TYR A 245 -9.48 5.76 6.35
CA TYR A 245 -9.92 4.45 6.82
C TYR A 245 -10.44 4.57 8.27
N ALA A 246 -11.06 3.51 8.80
CA ALA A 246 -11.63 3.55 10.14
C ALA A 246 -10.55 3.87 11.20
N PRO A 247 -10.74 4.90 12.05
CA PRO A 247 -9.75 5.29 13.05
C PRO A 247 -9.63 4.27 14.20
N VAL A 248 -10.64 3.45 14.39
CA VAL A 248 -10.68 2.42 15.43
C VAL A 248 -11.02 1.09 14.78
N PHE A 249 -10.25 0.04 15.07
CA PHE A 249 -10.54 -1.31 14.65
C PHE A 249 -11.57 -1.97 15.60
N ALA A 250 -12.36 -2.91 15.08
CA ALA A 250 -13.51 -3.47 15.82
C ALA A 250 -13.16 -4.13 17.17
N ASP A 251 -11.92 -4.56 17.33
CA ASP A 251 -11.40 -5.20 18.55
C ASP A 251 -10.66 -4.23 19.49
N SER A 252 -10.66 -2.93 19.17
CA SER A 252 -10.02 -1.87 19.96
C SER A 252 -10.99 -0.73 20.22
N SER A 253 -10.91 -0.13 21.40
CA SER A 253 -11.68 1.07 21.77
C SER A 253 -10.93 2.38 21.48
N ARG A 254 -9.68 2.29 21.04
CA ARG A 254 -8.78 3.44 20.80
C ARG A 254 -8.07 3.32 19.46
N ILE A 255 -7.62 4.45 18.95
CA ILE A 255 -6.77 4.51 17.77
C ILE A 255 -5.49 3.68 18.00
N ASP A 256 -5.07 2.88 17.02
CA ASP A 256 -3.80 2.17 17.07
C ASP A 256 -2.59 3.11 17.05
N ASP A 257 -1.48 2.64 17.59
CA ASP A 257 -0.29 3.46 17.78
C ASP A 257 0.36 3.89 16.45
N ILE A 258 0.30 3.06 15.42
CA ILE A 258 0.89 3.36 14.10
C ILE A 258 0.08 4.46 13.40
N SER A 259 -1.25 4.33 13.34
CA SER A 259 -2.10 5.37 12.75
C SER A 259 -2.02 6.69 13.52
N LEU A 260 -1.89 6.63 14.85
CA LEU A 260 -1.67 7.82 15.67
C LEU A 260 -0.35 8.50 15.30
N ALA A 261 0.75 7.76 15.26
CA ALA A 261 2.05 8.30 14.88
C ALA A 261 2.04 8.93 13.48
N LEU A 262 1.44 8.23 12.49
CA LEU A 262 1.28 8.74 11.13
C LEU A 262 0.41 10.01 11.06
N SER A 263 -0.57 10.17 11.95
CA SER A 263 -1.40 11.37 12.01
C SER A 263 -0.65 12.59 12.58
N LEU A 264 0.40 12.34 13.37
CA LEU A 264 1.22 13.33 14.02
C LEU A 264 2.54 13.61 13.28
N ALA A 265 2.88 12.84 12.26
CA ALA A 265 4.15 12.92 11.55
C ALA A 265 4.46 14.30 10.93
N ALA A 266 3.42 15.07 10.56
CA ALA A 266 3.56 16.41 9.99
C ALA A 266 3.72 17.53 11.03
N ILE A 267 3.59 17.22 12.33
CA ILE A 267 3.69 18.22 13.39
C ILE A 267 5.17 18.46 13.73
N ASP A 268 5.62 19.68 13.52
CA ASP A 268 6.99 20.11 13.82
C ASP A 268 7.09 20.56 15.30
N ASP A 269 6.91 19.59 16.23
CA ASP A 269 7.12 19.77 17.68
C ASP A 269 7.94 18.60 18.21
N GLU A 270 9.17 18.88 18.64
CA GLU A 270 10.11 17.86 19.15
C GLU A 270 9.53 17.06 20.32
N ARG A 271 8.70 17.64 21.17
CA ARG A 271 8.09 16.96 22.32
C ARG A 271 7.11 15.89 21.84
N ILE A 272 6.30 16.23 20.81
CA ILE A 272 5.36 15.28 20.20
C ILE A 272 6.13 14.15 19.53
N GLN A 273 7.17 14.45 18.75
CA GLN A 273 7.97 13.45 18.08
C GLN A 273 8.70 12.53 19.07
N LEU A 274 9.18 13.09 20.20
CA LEU A 274 9.80 12.31 21.26
C LEU A 274 8.82 11.31 21.89
N GLU A 275 7.60 11.73 22.20
CA GLU A 275 6.59 10.86 22.81
C GLU A 275 6.06 9.82 21.81
N VAL A 276 5.93 10.18 20.52
CA VAL A 276 5.63 9.21 19.45
C VAL A 276 6.69 8.12 19.41
N ASN A 277 7.98 8.46 19.40
CA ASN A 277 9.06 7.48 19.39
C ASN A 277 9.09 6.62 20.67
N ARG A 278 8.77 7.21 21.83
CA ARG A 278 8.67 6.46 23.11
C ARG A 278 7.59 5.37 23.07
N MET A 279 6.47 5.58 22.39
CA MET A 279 5.42 4.56 22.26
C MET A 279 5.94 3.26 21.60
N PHE A 280 6.95 3.39 20.73
CA PHE A 280 7.53 2.24 20.03
C PHE A 280 8.87 1.76 20.65
N GLY A 281 9.40 2.47 21.65
CA GLY A 281 10.71 2.19 22.23
C GLY A 281 11.89 2.33 21.26
N LYS A 282 11.66 2.95 20.09
CA LYS A 282 12.61 3.11 18.99
C LYS A 282 12.24 4.31 18.14
N GLU A 283 13.22 4.93 17.51
CA GLU A 283 13.01 5.99 16.52
C GLU A 283 12.72 5.39 15.16
N TYR A 284 11.71 5.97 14.49
CA TYR A 284 11.35 5.67 13.12
C TYR A 284 11.28 6.94 12.27
N PRO A 285 11.55 6.87 10.97
CA PRO A 285 11.55 8.04 10.08
C PRO A 285 10.13 8.44 9.66
N TRP A 286 9.29 8.87 10.61
CA TRP A 286 7.87 9.18 10.38
C TRP A 286 7.64 10.20 9.26
N GLN A 287 8.60 11.13 9.01
CA GLN A 287 8.52 12.09 7.92
C GLN A 287 8.55 11.45 6.53
N GLU A 288 9.07 10.24 6.37
CA GLU A 288 9.04 9.53 5.08
C GLU A 288 7.60 9.11 4.69
N ALA A 289 6.68 9.10 5.64
CA ALA A 289 5.27 8.81 5.39
C ALA A 289 4.49 10.02 4.85
N LEU A 290 5.07 11.23 4.87
CA LEU A 290 4.48 12.45 4.33
C LEU A 290 4.68 12.54 2.81
#